data_9db889b6e329a247bda09ecfe82fcd91
#
_entry.id   9db889b6e329a247bda09ecfe82fcd91
#
_cell.length_a   1.000
_cell.length_b   1.000
_cell.length_c   1.000
_cell.angle_alpha   90.00
_cell.angle_beta   90.00
_cell.angle_gamma   90.00
#
_symmetry.space_group_name_H-M   'P 1'
#
loop_
_entity.id
_entity.type
_entity.pdbx_description
1 polymer ?
#
loop_
_entity_poly.entity_id
_entity_poly.type
_entity_poly.pdbx_seq_one_letter_code
_entity_poly.pdbx_strand_id
1 'polypeptide(L)'
;MTVSKQIKSKISKEGLLTISLDEVNVPEPGDGEVLIKVLATPINPSDLGLLVGPADISSLKEVKKGSVIEMKVPDGLIRSVAARFDQNLPVGNEGAGIVESAGKGAEHLIGKTVGLAGGAMYSEYRCVPASSCLVMNDGTTAEQAASCFVNPLTALGMVETMRMENHTGLVHTAAASNLCLLYTSDAADERSSVDLGGRRI
;
A
#
# COMPACT_ATOMS: atom_id res chain seq x y z
N MET A 1 -24.86 -0.92 -6.10
CA MET A 1 -23.69 -0.05 -6.43
C MET A 1 -23.34 0.74 -5.18
N THR A 2 -22.19 0.51 -4.62
CA THR A 2 -21.73 1.10 -3.34
C THR A 2 -20.98 2.39 -3.61
N VAL A 3 -21.32 3.49 -2.90
CA VAL A 3 -20.54 4.73 -2.94
C VAL A 3 -19.42 4.62 -1.91
N SER A 4 -18.21 4.94 -2.31
CA SER A 4 -16.99 4.85 -1.49
C SER A 4 -16.22 6.16 -1.58
N LYS A 5 -15.68 6.61 -0.46
CA LYS A 5 -14.67 7.66 -0.46
C LYS A 5 -13.31 7.05 -0.78
N GLN A 6 -12.54 7.76 -1.59
CA GLN A 6 -11.21 7.33 -2.03
C GLN A 6 -10.26 8.51 -2.12
N ILE A 7 -9.06 8.35 -1.56
CA ILE A 7 -8.00 9.35 -1.70
C ILE A 7 -7.34 9.16 -3.07
N LYS A 8 -7.18 10.29 -3.77
CA LYS A 8 -6.48 10.36 -5.06
C LYS A 8 -5.40 11.42 -5.06
N SER A 9 -4.40 11.23 -5.91
CA SER A 9 -3.31 12.16 -6.14
C SER A 9 -3.20 12.48 -7.63
N LYS A 10 -3.13 13.77 -7.96
CA LYS A 10 -2.99 14.27 -9.32
C LYS A 10 -1.88 15.32 -9.39
N ILE A 11 -1.06 15.28 -10.42
CA ILE A 11 -0.08 16.35 -10.71
C ILE A 11 -0.46 17.00 -12.04
N SER A 12 -0.62 18.32 -12.06
CA SER A 12 -0.84 19.06 -13.30
C SER A 12 0.48 19.35 -14.02
N LYS A 13 0.39 19.71 -15.32
CA LYS A 13 1.56 20.10 -16.12
C LYS A 13 2.25 21.36 -15.59
N GLU A 14 1.51 22.21 -14.87
CA GLU A 14 2.01 23.42 -14.22
C GLU A 14 2.73 23.13 -12.90
N GLY A 15 2.87 21.84 -12.53
CA GLY A 15 3.56 21.43 -11.30
C GLY A 15 2.73 21.64 -10.03
N LEU A 16 1.40 21.55 -10.11
CA LEU A 16 0.53 21.55 -8.94
C LEU A 16 0.13 20.10 -8.62
N LEU A 17 0.49 19.62 -7.43
CA LEU A 17 0.03 18.35 -6.89
C LEU A 17 -1.23 18.59 -6.07
N THR A 18 -2.29 17.89 -6.42
CA THR A 18 -3.60 17.93 -5.72
C THR A 18 -3.85 16.57 -5.10
N ILE A 19 -4.16 16.53 -3.81
CA ILE A 19 -4.71 15.36 -3.12
C ILE A 19 -6.18 15.64 -2.84
N SER A 20 -7.04 14.72 -3.27
CA SER A 20 -8.48 14.84 -3.10
C SER A 20 -9.07 13.60 -2.42
N LEU A 21 -10.14 13.82 -1.66
CA LEU A 21 -11.04 12.79 -1.17
C LEU A 21 -12.27 12.77 -2.08
N ASP A 22 -12.28 11.84 -3.02
CA ASP A 22 -13.32 11.72 -4.03
C ASP A 22 -14.37 10.68 -3.64
N GLU A 23 -15.62 10.91 -4.02
CA GLU A 23 -16.65 9.87 -4.01
C GLU A 23 -16.57 9.09 -5.34
N VAL A 24 -16.48 7.78 -5.23
CA VAL A 24 -16.41 6.85 -6.37
C VAL A 24 -17.47 5.78 -6.26
N ASN A 25 -18.02 5.37 -7.39
CA ASN A 25 -18.93 4.23 -7.44
C ASN A 25 -18.12 2.94 -7.52
N VAL A 26 -18.31 2.04 -6.55
CA VAL A 26 -17.73 0.70 -6.56
C VAL A 26 -18.78 -0.25 -7.12
N PRO A 27 -18.44 -1.06 -8.15
CA PRO A 27 -19.38 -2.00 -8.74
C PRO A 27 -19.76 -3.11 -7.75
N GLU A 28 -20.90 -3.75 -7.97
CA GLU A 28 -21.21 -5.01 -7.33
C GLU A 28 -20.24 -6.10 -7.83
N PRO A 29 -19.83 -7.04 -6.98
CA PRO A 29 -18.87 -8.08 -7.37
C PRO A 29 -19.48 -9.00 -8.44
N GLY A 30 -18.76 -9.16 -9.55
CA GLY A 30 -19.03 -10.14 -10.59
C GLY A 30 -18.56 -11.55 -10.19
N ASP A 31 -18.71 -12.53 -11.10
CA ASP A 31 -18.29 -13.91 -10.88
C ASP A 31 -16.79 -13.95 -10.49
N GLY A 32 -16.47 -14.61 -9.36
CA GLY A 32 -15.11 -14.70 -8.82
C GLY A 32 -14.58 -13.43 -8.18
N GLU A 33 -15.38 -12.39 -7.98
CA GLU A 33 -15.02 -11.15 -7.32
C GLU A 33 -15.64 -11.03 -5.92
N VAL A 34 -15.07 -10.18 -5.11
CA VAL A 34 -15.56 -9.83 -3.76
C VAL A 34 -15.57 -8.32 -3.55
N LEU A 35 -16.57 -7.84 -2.82
CA LEU A 35 -16.61 -6.48 -2.30
C LEU A 35 -16.08 -6.48 -0.87
N ILE A 36 -15.06 -5.70 -0.62
CA ILE A 36 -14.36 -5.62 0.65
C ILE A 36 -14.60 -4.23 1.25
N LYS A 37 -15.06 -4.21 2.48
CA LYS A 37 -15.01 -3.01 3.33
C LYS A 37 -13.61 -2.91 3.92
N VAL A 38 -12.85 -1.93 3.46
CA VAL A 38 -11.49 -1.67 3.94
C VAL A 38 -11.57 -1.05 5.34
N LEU A 39 -10.86 -1.64 6.29
CA LEU A 39 -10.86 -1.22 7.69
C LEU A 39 -9.53 -0.63 8.14
N ALA A 40 -8.43 -1.10 7.55
CA ALA A 40 -7.10 -0.63 7.91
C ALA A 40 -6.15 -0.66 6.70
N THR A 41 -5.30 0.37 6.60
CA THR A 41 -4.24 0.46 5.60
C THR A 41 -2.99 1.08 6.25
N PRO A 42 -1.79 0.55 6.03
CA PRO A 42 -0.56 1.17 6.51
C PRO A 42 -0.18 2.36 5.61
N ILE A 43 0.72 3.20 6.11
CA ILE A 43 1.38 4.23 5.31
C ILE A 43 2.84 3.78 5.14
N ASN A 44 3.15 3.21 3.99
CA ASN A 44 4.51 2.85 3.62
C ASN A 44 5.25 4.04 2.98
N PRO A 45 6.58 4.11 3.04
CA PRO A 45 7.36 5.14 2.31
C PRO A 45 7.04 5.19 0.81
N SER A 46 6.72 4.04 0.19
CA SER A 46 6.30 3.95 -1.21
C SER A 46 4.94 4.61 -1.47
N ASP A 47 4.02 4.60 -0.51
CA ASP A 47 2.75 5.32 -0.61
C ASP A 47 2.97 6.84 -0.65
N LEU A 48 3.92 7.34 0.15
CA LEU A 48 4.26 8.77 0.16
C LEU A 48 4.80 9.23 -1.19
N GLY A 49 5.54 8.36 -1.91
CA GLY A 49 6.02 8.64 -3.26
C GLY A 49 4.88 8.93 -4.25
N LEU A 50 3.78 8.20 -4.17
CA LEU A 50 2.60 8.43 -5.01
C LEU A 50 1.72 9.55 -4.43
N LEU A 51 1.55 9.62 -3.13
CA LEU A 51 0.63 10.54 -2.45
C LEU A 51 1.13 11.99 -2.57
N VAL A 52 2.34 12.26 -2.07
CA VAL A 52 2.92 13.62 -2.05
C VAL A 52 4.04 13.80 -3.07
N GLY A 53 4.67 12.70 -3.52
CA GLY A 53 5.73 12.73 -4.52
C GLY A 53 6.87 13.69 -4.16
N PRO A 54 7.37 14.45 -5.15
CA PRO A 54 8.41 15.45 -4.96
C PRO A 54 7.85 16.83 -4.56
N ALA A 55 6.61 16.93 -4.09
CA ALA A 55 6.02 18.23 -3.77
C ALA A 55 6.67 18.86 -2.54
N ASP A 56 6.75 20.17 -2.54
CA ASP A 56 7.18 20.97 -1.40
C ASP A 56 6.06 21.05 -0.36
N ILE A 57 6.22 20.31 0.73
CA ILE A 57 5.24 20.24 1.83
C ILE A 57 5.01 21.63 2.46
N SER A 58 6.01 22.52 2.46
CA SER A 58 5.87 23.87 3.00
C SER A 58 4.88 24.73 2.20
N SER A 59 4.62 24.36 0.96
CA SER A 59 3.65 25.03 0.07
C SER A 59 2.21 24.54 0.24
N LEU A 60 1.94 23.62 1.17
CA LEU A 60 0.63 23.02 1.38
C LEU A 60 -0.46 24.06 1.61
N LYS A 61 -1.55 23.94 0.86
CA LYS A 61 -2.77 24.74 1.01
C LYS A 61 -3.99 23.84 1.05
N GLU A 62 -4.88 24.09 1.99
CA GLU A 62 -6.20 23.50 1.97
C GLU A 62 -7.10 24.33 1.03
N VAL A 63 -7.54 23.72 -0.08
CA VAL A 63 -8.39 24.35 -1.10
C VAL A 63 -9.85 24.15 -0.78
N LYS A 64 -10.22 22.95 -0.32
CA LYS A 64 -11.56 22.63 0.14
C LYS A 64 -11.46 21.87 1.46
N LYS A 65 -12.01 22.47 2.51
CA LYS A 65 -11.90 21.97 3.89
C LYS A 65 -12.24 20.49 3.98
N GLY A 66 -11.29 19.73 4.51
CA GLY A 66 -11.42 18.29 4.74
C GLY A 66 -11.45 17.41 3.48
N SER A 67 -11.27 17.96 2.28
CA SER A 67 -11.39 17.12 1.08
C SER A 67 -10.40 17.40 -0.05
N VAL A 68 -9.79 18.58 -0.13
CA VAL A 68 -8.80 18.90 -1.18
C VAL A 68 -7.68 19.74 -0.61
N ILE A 69 -6.45 19.27 -0.81
CA ILE A 69 -5.22 20.02 -0.53
C ILE A 69 -4.35 20.09 -1.77
N GLU A 70 -3.56 21.14 -1.86
CA GLU A 70 -2.62 21.38 -2.95
C GLU A 70 -1.23 21.72 -2.44
N MET A 71 -0.24 21.29 -3.21
CA MET A 71 1.19 21.56 -2.98
C MET A 71 1.88 21.83 -4.29
N LYS A 72 2.95 22.60 -4.27
CA LYS A 72 3.77 22.88 -5.46
C LYS A 72 4.85 21.82 -5.63
N VAL A 73 5.02 21.34 -6.84
CA VAL A 73 6.21 20.58 -7.25
C VAL A 73 7.28 21.58 -7.68
N PRO A 74 8.49 21.55 -7.11
CA PRO A 74 9.58 22.43 -7.52
C PRO A 74 9.90 22.28 -9.02
N ASP A 75 10.17 23.40 -9.71
CA ASP A 75 10.39 23.43 -11.16
C ASP A 75 11.44 22.42 -11.65
N GLY A 76 12.51 22.25 -10.88
CA GLY A 76 13.58 21.29 -11.20
C GLY A 76 13.14 19.82 -11.16
N LEU A 77 12.01 19.50 -10.51
CA LEU A 77 11.48 18.14 -10.34
C LEU A 77 10.26 17.86 -11.23
N ILE A 78 9.69 18.86 -11.89
CA ILE A 78 8.48 18.70 -12.74
C ILE A 78 8.70 17.61 -13.81
N ARG A 79 9.86 17.60 -14.46
CA ARG A 79 10.16 16.60 -15.51
C ARG A 79 10.20 15.17 -15.00
N SER A 80 10.60 14.93 -13.75
CA SER A 80 10.69 13.60 -13.17
C SER A 80 9.32 12.94 -12.95
N VAL A 81 8.26 13.74 -12.89
CA VAL A 81 6.87 13.29 -12.69
C VAL A 81 6.00 13.41 -13.94
N ALA A 82 6.59 13.70 -15.10
CA ALA A 82 5.85 13.94 -16.34
C ALA A 82 4.92 12.76 -16.74
N ALA A 83 5.31 11.53 -16.43
CA ALA A 83 4.48 10.34 -16.68
C ALA A 83 3.16 10.33 -15.89
N ARG A 84 3.03 11.19 -14.85
CA ARG A 84 1.84 11.27 -13.99
C ARG A 84 0.94 12.48 -14.31
N PHE A 85 1.33 13.30 -15.26
CA PHE A 85 0.57 14.52 -15.56
C PHE A 85 -0.88 14.22 -15.89
N ASP A 86 -1.77 14.98 -15.26
CA ASP A 86 -3.22 14.97 -15.43
C ASP A 86 -3.89 13.60 -15.13
N GLN A 87 -3.14 12.64 -14.58
CA GLN A 87 -3.71 11.38 -14.12
C GLN A 87 -4.18 11.52 -12.67
N ASN A 88 -5.46 11.26 -12.43
CA ASN A 88 -6.05 11.24 -11.10
C ASN A 88 -5.91 9.82 -10.53
N LEU A 89 -4.79 9.53 -9.88
CA LEU A 89 -4.40 8.18 -9.47
C LEU A 89 -4.88 7.89 -8.05
N PRO A 90 -5.55 6.75 -7.83
CA PRO A 90 -5.84 6.28 -6.47
C PRO A 90 -4.55 5.86 -5.77
N VAL A 91 -4.52 5.97 -4.45
CA VAL A 91 -3.34 5.70 -3.62
C VAL A 91 -3.58 4.58 -2.60
N GLY A 92 -2.50 4.12 -1.96
CA GLY A 92 -2.49 3.03 -1.00
C GLY A 92 -2.09 1.70 -1.63
N ASN A 93 -0.96 1.12 -1.21
CA ASN A 93 -0.39 -0.08 -1.84
C ASN A 93 -0.98 -1.37 -1.28
N GLU A 94 -1.31 -1.39 0.01
CA GLU A 94 -1.84 -2.54 0.72
C GLU A 94 -2.84 -2.14 1.80
N GLY A 95 -3.58 -3.09 2.30
CA GLY A 95 -4.53 -2.91 3.38
C GLY A 95 -5.32 -4.18 3.67
N ALA A 96 -6.23 -4.09 4.61
CA ALA A 96 -7.09 -5.21 4.99
C ALA A 96 -8.51 -4.75 5.31
N GLY A 97 -9.42 -5.70 5.23
CA GLY A 97 -10.83 -5.47 5.52
C GLY A 97 -11.62 -6.76 5.61
N ILE A 98 -12.92 -6.62 5.63
CA ILE A 98 -13.86 -7.72 5.69
C ILE A 98 -14.61 -7.83 4.36
N VAL A 99 -14.77 -9.04 3.85
CA VAL A 99 -15.59 -9.31 2.66
C VAL A 99 -17.06 -9.14 3.03
N GLU A 100 -17.72 -8.12 2.48
CA GLU A 100 -19.15 -7.85 2.73
C GLU A 100 -20.07 -8.60 1.77
N SER A 101 -19.66 -8.72 0.50
CA SER A 101 -20.41 -9.47 -0.49
C SER A 101 -19.49 -10.12 -1.51
N ALA A 102 -19.98 -11.10 -2.23
CA ALA A 102 -19.22 -11.85 -3.21
C ALA A 102 -20.10 -12.22 -4.42
N GLY A 103 -19.48 -12.28 -5.58
CA GLY A 103 -20.07 -12.88 -6.76
C GLY A 103 -19.97 -14.41 -6.74
N LYS A 104 -20.54 -15.03 -7.77
CA LYS A 104 -20.58 -16.47 -7.89
C LYS A 104 -19.19 -17.10 -7.85
N GLY A 105 -19.01 -18.12 -6.99
CA GLY A 105 -17.77 -18.86 -6.81
C GLY A 105 -16.83 -18.27 -5.75
N ALA A 106 -17.16 -17.10 -5.17
CA ALA A 106 -16.38 -16.45 -4.12
C ALA A 106 -17.14 -16.31 -2.77
N GLU A 107 -18.35 -16.86 -2.67
CA GLU A 107 -19.26 -16.71 -1.51
C GLU A 107 -18.66 -17.23 -0.21
N HIS A 108 -17.74 -18.20 -0.29
CA HIS A 108 -17.04 -18.78 0.86
C HIS A 108 -16.14 -17.79 1.60
N LEU A 109 -15.87 -16.63 0.99
CA LEU A 109 -15.07 -15.55 1.57
C LEU A 109 -15.92 -14.53 2.37
N ILE A 110 -17.25 -14.53 2.23
CA ILE A 110 -18.11 -13.57 2.92
C ILE A 110 -17.89 -13.65 4.45
N GLY A 111 -17.68 -12.49 5.08
CA GLY A 111 -17.39 -12.35 6.50
C GLY A 111 -15.95 -12.63 6.90
N LYS A 112 -15.08 -13.06 5.96
CA LYS A 112 -13.66 -13.31 6.26
C LYS A 112 -12.89 -12.00 6.29
N THR A 113 -11.91 -11.92 7.21
CA THR A 113 -10.87 -10.90 7.18
C THR A 113 -9.86 -11.26 6.11
N VAL A 114 -9.57 -10.31 5.21
CA VAL A 114 -8.64 -10.50 4.11
C VAL A 114 -7.64 -9.34 4.02
N GLY A 115 -6.39 -9.69 3.73
CA GLY A 115 -5.36 -8.73 3.34
C GLY A 115 -5.29 -8.61 1.82
N LEU A 116 -4.90 -7.44 1.34
CA LEU A 116 -4.81 -7.10 -0.09
C LEU A 116 -3.56 -6.30 -0.39
N ALA A 117 -3.00 -6.52 -1.59
CA ALA A 117 -2.08 -5.60 -2.25
C ALA A 117 -2.62 -5.25 -3.64
N GLY A 118 -2.18 -4.13 -4.23
CA GLY A 118 -2.55 -3.83 -5.62
C GLY A 118 -3.06 -2.41 -5.86
N GLY A 119 -2.81 -1.49 -4.94
CA GLY A 119 -3.15 -0.08 -5.08
C GLY A 119 -4.59 0.27 -4.72
N ALA A 120 -4.87 1.56 -4.65
CA ALA A 120 -6.18 2.13 -4.33
C ALA A 120 -6.74 1.71 -2.96
N MET A 121 -5.87 1.35 -2.00
CA MET A 121 -6.32 0.88 -0.68
C MET A 121 -6.73 2.02 0.26
N TYR A 122 -6.39 3.29 -0.05
CA TYR A 122 -6.93 4.42 0.70
C TYR A 122 -8.36 4.74 0.23
N SER A 123 -9.25 3.79 0.46
CA SER A 123 -10.67 3.84 0.12
C SER A 123 -11.51 3.09 1.15
N GLU A 124 -12.79 3.40 1.24
CA GLU A 124 -13.70 2.69 2.15
C GLU A 124 -14.09 1.30 1.62
N TYR A 125 -14.15 1.15 0.29
CA TYR A 125 -14.55 -0.11 -0.36
C TYR A 125 -13.68 -0.44 -1.58
N ARG A 126 -13.48 -1.73 -1.79
CA ARG A 126 -12.79 -2.28 -2.96
C ARG A 126 -13.53 -3.49 -3.51
N CYS A 127 -13.77 -3.50 -4.82
CA CYS A 127 -14.20 -4.70 -5.55
C CYS A 127 -12.97 -5.28 -6.27
N VAL A 128 -12.64 -6.52 -5.98
CA VAL A 128 -11.41 -7.18 -6.47
C VAL A 128 -11.66 -8.67 -6.74
N PRO A 129 -10.83 -9.31 -7.60
CA PRO A 129 -10.86 -10.76 -7.73
C PRO A 129 -10.58 -11.45 -6.38
N ALA A 130 -11.34 -12.50 -6.07
CA ALA A 130 -11.17 -13.30 -4.86
C ALA A 130 -9.76 -13.89 -4.74
N SER A 131 -9.12 -14.21 -5.88
CA SER A 131 -7.74 -14.70 -5.95
C SER A 131 -6.69 -13.70 -5.50
N SER A 132 -7.02 -12.41 -5.42
CA SER A 132 -6.13 -11.35 -4.91
C SER A 132 -6.20 -11.21 -3.39
N CYS A 133 -7.10 -11.94 -2.74
CA CYS A 133 -7.32 -11.87 -1.30
C CYS A 133 -6.47 -12.90 -0.55
N LEU A 134 -5.68 -12.45 0.41
CA LEU A 134 -5.06 -13.33 1.39
C LEU A 134 -6.00 -13.48 2.59
N VAL A 135 -6.60 -14.65 2.71
CA VAL A 135 -7.51 -14.95 3.83
C VAL A 135 -6.71 -15.08 5.12
N MET A 136 -7.10 -14.31 6.14
CA MET A 136 -6.45 -14.35 7.44
C MET A 136 -6.96 -15.54 8.30
N ASN A 137 -6.11 -15.97 9.24
CA ASN A 137 -6.51 -16.91 10.26
C ASN A 137 -7.59 -16.31 11.16
N ASP A 138 -8.44 -17.18 11.73
CA ASP A 138 -9.48 -16.75 12.64
C ASP A 138 -8.87 -15.99 13.84
N GLY A 139 -9.48 -14.85 14.17
CA GLY A 139 -9.02 -13.98 15.24
C GLY A 139 -8.01 -12.90 14.81
N THR A 140 -7.49 -12.94 13.58
CA THR A 140 -6.64 -11.86 13.05
C THR A 140 -7.49 -10.62 12.77
N THR A 141 -7.11 -9.48 13.35
CA THR A 141 -7.79 -8.21 13.09
C THR A 141 -7.36 -7.58 11.76
N ALA A 142 -8.17 -6.66 11.24
CA ALA A 142 -7.82 -5.96 10.00
C ALA A 142 -6.53 -5.12 10.17
N GLU A 143 -6.31 -4.54 11.35
CA GLU A 143 -5.09 -3.77 11.65
C GLU A 143 -3.83 -4.66 11.61
N GLN A 144 -3.92 -5.90 12.12
CA GLN A 144 -2.83 -6.86 12.03
C GLN A 144 -2.58 -7.34 10.60
N ALA A 145 -3.66 -7.51 9.82
CA ALA A 145 -3.60 -7.94 8.44
C ALA A 145 -3.18 -6.84 7.45
N ALA A 146 -3.33 -5.56 7.81
CA ALA A 146 -3.19 -4.44 6.89
C ALA A 146 -1.80 -4.32 6.25
N SER A 147 -0.74 -4.79 6.92
CA SER A 147 0.65 -4.72 6.46
C SER A 147 1.26 -6.09 6.14
N CYS A 148 0.44 -7.05 5.70
CA CYS A 148 0.90 -8.41 5.46
C CYS A 148 1.56 -8.64 4.08
N PHE A 149 1.58 -7.65 3.19
CA PHE A 149 2.13 -7.81 1.84
C PHE A 149 3.45 -7.07 1.61
N VAL A 150 3.47 -5.72 1.68
CA VAL A 150 4.60 -4.94 1.16
C VAL A 150 5.90 -5.31 1.87
N ASN A 151 5.96 -5.18 3.19
CA ASN A 151 7.19 -5.48 3.93
C ASN A 151 7.48 -6.98 4.05
N PRO A 152 6.52 -7.87 4.40
CA PRO A 152 6.79 -9.29 4.50
C PRO A 152 7.23 -9.94 3.19
N LEU A 153 6.57 -9.63 2.06
CA LEU A 153 6.98 -10.16 0.76
C LEU A 153 8.32 -9.60 0.29
N THR A 154 8.62 -8.35 0.61
CA THR A 154 9.94 -7.76 0.31
C THR A 154 11.03 -8.47 1.12
N ALA A 155 10.82 -8.70 2.41
CA ALA A 155 11.76 -9.43 3.26
C ALA A 155 11.99 -10.86 2.74
N LEU A 156 10.91 -11.59 2.47
CA LEU A 156 10.97 -12.94 1.90
C LEU A 156 11.71 -12.95 0.55
N GLY A 157 11.37 -12.02 -0.35
CA GLY A 157 12.00 -11.90 -1.66
C GLY A 157 13.50 -11.63 -1.57
N MET A 158 13.96 -10.81 -0.62
CA MET A 158 15.38 -10.55 -0.38
C MET A 158 16.11 -11.83 0.07
N VAL A 159 15.53 -12.59 1.00
CA VAL A 159 16.11 -13.86 1.49
C VAL A 159 16.16 -14.91 0.37
N GLU A 160 15.05 -15.07 -0.36
CA GLU A 160 15.00 -16.07 -1.45
C GLU A 160 15.95 -15.70 -2.60
N THR A 161 16.06 -14.44 -2.97
CA THR A 161 17.03 -13.98 -3.98
C THR A 161 18.46 -14.28 -3.51
N MET A 162 18.79 -13.98 -2.26
CA MET A 162 20.09 -14.32 -1.68
C MET A 162 20.40 -15.82 -1.81
N ARG A 163 19.42 -16.68 -1.47
CA ARG A 163 19.55 -18.14 -1.57
C ARG A 163 19.73 -18.61 -3.02
N MET A 164 18.89 -18.11 -3.93
CA MET A 164 18.92 -18.49 -5.35
C MET A 164 20.23 -18.10 -6.03
N GLU A 165 20.83 -16.99 -5.62
CA GLU A 165 22.11 -16.50 -6.15
C GLU A 165 23.33 -17.05 -5.39
N ASN A 166 23.12 -17.97 -4.42
CA ASN A 166 24.18 -18.57 -3.59
C ASN A 166 25.00 -17.54 -2.80
N HIS A 167 24.40 -16.43 -2.40
CA HIS A 167 25.01 -15.47 -1.49
C HIS A 167 24.84 -15.93 -0.05
N THR A 168 25.83 -15.64 0.81
CA THR A 168 25.88 -16.04 2.22
C THR A 168 25.55 -14.89 3.18
N GLY A 169 25.33 -13.70 2.66
CA GLY A 169 25.01 -12.52 3.47
C GLY A 169 24.24 -11.47 2.67
N LEU A 170 23.46 -10.68 3.41
CA LEU A 170 22.71 -9.55 2.89
C LEU A 170 23.15 -8.26 3.61
N VAL A 171 23.42 -7.21 2.83
CA VAL A 171 23.68 -5.87 3.37
C VAL A 171 22.43 -5.00 3.20
N HIS A 172 21.95 -4.44 4.29
CA HIS A 172 20.77 -3.57 4.27
C HIS A 172 21.15 -2.17 4.78
N THR A 173 20.87 -1.14 3.97
CA THR A 173 21.26 0.25 4.27
C THR A 173 20.27 1.00 5.17
N ALA A 174 19.05 0.45 5.38
CA ALA A 174 17.98 1.05 6.17
C ALA A 174 17.66 0.19 7.41
N ALA A 175 18.66 -0.08 8.25
CA ALA A 175 18.60 -1.01 9.37
C ALA A 175 17.52 -0.72 10.43
N ALA A 176 17.05 0.52 10.53
CA ALA A 176 15.97 0.93 11.44
C ALA A 176 14.57 0.91 10.80
N SER A 177 14.44 0.43 9.56
CA SER A 177 13.14 0.34 8.90
C SER A 177 12.33 -0.87 9.39
N ASN A 178 11.00 -0.77 9.33
CA ASN A 178 10.11 -1.90 9.64
C ASN A 178 10.45 -3.14 8.79
N LEU A 179 10.85 -2.97 7.54
CA LEU A 179 11.30 -4.05 6.68
C LEU A 179 12.53 -4.77 7.27
N CYS A 180 13.52 -4.00 7.74
CA CYS A 180 14.73 -4.58 8.31
C CYS A 180 14.43 -5.33 9.62
N LEU A 181 13.53 -4.82 10.44
CA LEU A 181 13.10 -5.50 11.66
C LEU A 181 12.47 -6.87 11.38
N LEU A 182 11.61 -6.98 10.37
CA LEU A 182 11.04 -8.26 9.96
C LEU A 182 12.12 -9.24 9.49
N TYR A 183 13.03 -8.77 8.65
CA TYR A 183 14.12 -9.58 8.14
C TYR A 183 15.07 -10.08 9.24
N THR A 184 15.38 -9.24 10.24
CA THR A 184 16.33 -9.60 11.32
C THR A 184 15.70 -10.42 12.43
N SER A 185 14.42 -10.26 12.73
CA SER A 185 13.73 -11.04 13.77
C SER A 185 13.40 -12.47 13.31
N ASP A 186 12.89 -12.64 12.09
CA ASP A 186 12.56 -13.97 11.57
C ASP A 186 13.81 -14.73 11.07
N ALA A 187 14.81 -14.03 10.54
CA ALA A 187 16.05 -14.67 10.11
C ALA A 187 17.00 -15.02 11.27
N ALA A 188 16.81 -14.47 12.47
CA ALA A 188 17.59 -14.83 13.65
C ALA A 188 17.27 -16.26 14.16
N ASP A 189 16.08 -16.79 13.88
CA ASP A 189 15.70 -18.16 14.18
C ASP A 189 16.24 -19.16 13.14
N GLU A 190 16.53 -18.70 11.93
CA GLU A 190 17.19 -19.46 10.88
C GLU A 190 18.67 -19.08 10.85
N ARG A 191 19.56 -19.90 11.41
CA ARG A 191 21.01 -19.75 11.57
C ARG A 191 21.79 -19.30 10.32
N SER A 192 21.40 -18.20 9.71
CA SER A 192 22.20 -17.52 8.68
C SER A 192 22.82 -16.29 9.32
N SER A 193 24.15 -16.22 9.37
CA SER A 193 24.91 -15.09 9.86
C SER A 193 24.59 -13.84 9.04
N VAL A 194 23.70 -13.01 9.56
CA VAL A 194 23.47 -11.68 9.04
C VAL A 194 24.47 -10.76 9.72
N ASP A 195 25.52 -10.37 9.02
CA ASP A 195 26.37 -9.29 9.49
C ASP A 195 25.62 -7.97 9.29
N LEU A 196 24.97 -7.53 10.36
CA LEU A 196 24.34 -6.23 10.45
C LEU A 196 25.41 -5.17 10.65
N GLY A 197 26.23 -4.86 9.69
CA GLY A 197 27.26 -3.81 9.76
C GLY A 197 26.82 -2.45 10.38
N GLY A 198 25.85 -2.49 11.26
CA GLY A 198 25.30 -1.44 12.08
C GLY A 198 25.70 -1.62 13.54
N ARG A 199 26.44 -0.68 14.10
CA ARG A 199 26.69 -0.59 15.52
C ARG A 199 25.40 -0.81 16.30
N ARG A 200 25.43 -1.78 17.23
CA ARG A 200 24.53 -1.77 18.37
C ARG A 200 24.86 -0.50 19.16
N ILE A 201 23.90 0.38 19.27
CA ILE A 201 23.89 1.46 20.25
C ILE A 201 23.17 0.94 21.48
#